data_f28262fb35698934d6c676492e136ede
#
_entry.id   f28262fb35698934d6c676492e136ede
#
_cell.length_a   1.000
_cell.length_b   1.000
_cell.length_c   1.000
_cell.angle_alpha   90.00
_cell.angle_beta   90.00
_cell.angle_gamma   90.00
#
_symmetry.space_group_name_H-M   'P 1'
#
loop_
_entity.id
_entity.type
_entity.pdbx_description
1 polymer ?
#
loop_
_entity_poly.entity_id
_entity_poly.type
_entity_poly.pdbx_seq_one_letter_code
_entity_poly.pdbx_strand_id
1 'polypeptide(L)'
;MFDAPPAGEWVALDCETMGLDIRRDHIIAISAVRIVGNGLLTSQRLELLVRTERALNTDSVRVHRPREQDVARGIAPADAMRPLLEFIGSRPLVGDYLEFDVAMVNREIRPLLGVGLSQQKIEVSSNYHDFKNHQRPLHERSGSIDLRFATIMSEFVLRQRDAHDALNDAVMAAVRS
;
A
#
# COMPACT_ATOMS: atom_id res chain seq x y z
N MET A 1 -17.40 3.97 -18.80
CA MET A 1 -17.45 2.49 -18.62
C MET A 1 -16.03 2.09 -18.31
N PHE A 2 -15.78 1.57 -17.10
CA PHE A 2 -14.43 1.10 -16.78
C PHE A 2 -14.25 -0.26 -17.42
N ASP A 3 -13.10 -0.47 -18.06
CA ASP A 3 -12.78 -1.77 -18.63
C ASP A 3 -12.68 -2.82 -17.53
N ALA A 4 -13.02 -4.07 -17.84
CA ALA A 4 -12.81 -5.17 -16.91
C ALA A 4 -11.31 -5.26 -16.55
N PRO A 5 -10.96 -5.59 -15.30
CA PRO A 5 -9.57 -5.73 -14.93
C PRO A 5 -8.90 -6.82 -15.77
N PRO A 6 -7.65 -6.61 -16.20
CA PRO A 6 -6.88 -7.64 -16.89
C PRO A 6 -6.77 -8.89 -16.00
N ALA A 7 -7.04 -10.07 -16.57
CA ALA A 7 -6.95 -11.31 -15.83
C ALA A 7 -5.51 -11.57 -15.34
N GLY A 8 -5.36 -11.92 -14.07
CA GLY A 8 -4.06 -12.23 -13.46
C GLY A 8 -3.15 -11.03 -13.30
N GLU A 9 -3.69 -9.82 -13.24
CA GLU A 9 -2.95 -8.60 -12.94
C GLU A 9 -3.49 -7.89 -11.69
N TRP A 10 -2.58 -7.42 -10.85
CA TRP A 10 -2.86 -6.64 -9.65
C TRP A 10 -1.88 -5.48 -9.52
N VAL A 11 -2.18 -4.57 -8.61
CA VAL A 11 -1.26 -3.50 -8.21
C VAL A 11 -1.07 -3.55 -6.70
N ALA A 12 0.15 -3.80 -6.25
CA ALA A 12 0.51 -3.57 -4.85
C ALA A 12 0.61 -2.06 -4.62
N LEU A 13 -0.04 -1.56 -3.58
CA LEU A 13 -0.09 -0.15 -3.22
C LEU A 13 0.30 0.02 -1.76
N ASP A 14 1.11 1.02 -1.49
CA ASP A 14 1.49 1.46 -0.16
C ASP A 14 1.70 2.98 -0.12
N CYS A 15 1.33 3.62 0.98
CA CYS A 15 1.47 5.04 1.20
C CYS A 15 2.22 5.33 2.49
N GLU A 16 3.28 6.13 2.40
CA GLU A 16 3.87 6.75 3.57
C GLU A 16 3.12 8.03 3.94
N THR A 17 2.80 8.17 5.21
CA THR A 17 2.02 9.30 5.73
C THR A 17 2.69 9.95 6.93
N MET A 18 2.27 11.17 7.27
CA MET A 18 2.77 11.87 8.46
C MET A 18 2.32 11.24 9.77
N GLY A 19 1.22 10.47 9.75
CA GLY A 19 0.62 9.78 10.87
C GLY A 19 -0.61 8.98 10.42
N LEU A 20 -1.40 8.47 11.36
CA LEU A 20 -2.51 7.55 11.09
C LEU A 20 -3.90 8.20 11.13
N ASP A 21 -3.99 9.50 11.30
CA ASP A 21 -5.28 10.22 11.26
C ASP A 21 -5.62 10.64 9.83
N ILE A 22 -6.51 9.90 9.18
CA ILE A 22 -6.96 10.16 7.81
C ILE A 22 -7.47 11.59 7.59
N ARG A 23 -7.96 12.25 8.65
CA ARG A 23 -8.51 13.61 8.53
C ARG A 23 -7.44 14.70 8.64
N ARG A 24 -6.34 14.44 9.33
CA ARG A 24 -5.33 15.45 9.70
C ARG A 24 -3.99 15.21 9.05
N ASP A 25 -3.62 13.94 8.83
CA ASP A 25 -2.31 13.60 8.32
C ASP A 25 -2.27 13.62 6.79
N HIS A 26 -1.09 13.77 6.23
CA HIS A 26 -0.89 13.89 4.79
C HIS A 26 -0.05 12.75 4.27
N ILE A 27 -0.32 12.35 3.02
CA ILE A 27 0.55 11.46 2.26
C ILE A 27 1.86 12.20 1.96
N ILE A 28 2.99 11.54 2.18
CA ILE A 28 4.33 12.03 1.85
C ILE A 28 5.03 11.22 0.77
N ALA A 29 4.64 9.96 0.59
CA ALA A 29 5.07 9.15 -0.53
C ALA A 29 3.98 8.16 -0.93
N ILE A 30 3.94 7.80 -2.20
CA ILE A 30 3.09 6.73 -2.76
C ILE A 30 3.98 5.81 -3.55
N SER A 31 3.87 4.52 -3.29
CA SER A 31 4.54 3.48 -4.08
C SER A 31 3.53 2.48 -4.60
N ALA A 32 3.70 2.11 -5.86
CA ALA A 32 2.88 1.08 -6.47
C ALA A 32 3.73 0.21 -7.40
N VAL A 33 3.44 -1.10 -7.43
CA VAL A 33 4.14 -2.08 -8.25
C VAL A 33 3.14 -3.01 -8.92
N ARG A 34 3.36 -3.35 -10.18
CA ARG A 34 2.54 -4.33 -10.88
C ARG A 34 2.90 -5.76 -10.50
N ILE A 35 1.86 -6.57 -10.35
CA ILE A 35 1.92 -8.01 -10.19
C ILE A 35 1.26 -8.62 -11.42
N VAL A 36 1.88 -9.61 -12.04
CA VAL A 36 1.33 -10.37 -13.18
C VAL A 36 1.53 -11.86 -12.92
N GLY A 37 0.44 -12.60 -12.80
CA GLY A 37 0.50 -13.99 -12.31
C GLY A 37 1.17 -14.05 -10.93
N ASN A 38 2.21 -14.85 -10.80
CA ASN A 38 3.02 -14.97 -9.58
C ASN A 38 4.29 -14.10 -9.61
N GLY A 39 4.38 -13.15 -10.54
CA GLY A 39 5.58 -12.35 -10.78
C GLY A 39 5.38 -10.88 -10.43
N LEU A 40 6.32 -10.35 -9.65
CA LEU A 40 6.41 -8.94 -9.35
C LEU A 40 7.22 -8.23 -10.44
N LEU A 41 6.60 -7.25 -11.11
CA LEU A 41 7.26 -6.48 -12.15
C LEU A 41 7.94 -5.23 -11.58
N THR A 42 9.10 -5.38 -10.97
CA THR A 42 9.86 -4.27 -10.36
C THR A 42 10.27 -3.18 -11.36
N SER A 43 10.32 -3.49 -12.65
CA SER A 43 10.52 -2.51 -13.74
C SER A 43 9.25 -1.69 -14.02
N GLN A 44 8.08 -2.15 -13.61
CA GLN A 44 6.81 -1.45 -13.73
C GLN A 44 6.36 -1.02 -12.34
N ARG A 45 6.98 0.05 -11.85
CA ARG A 45 6.71 0.64 -10.55
C ARG A 45 6.44 2.13 -10.68
N LEU A 46 5.69 2.66 -9.76
CA LEU A 46 5.45 4.07 -9.56
C LEU A 46 5.94 4.46 -8.16
N GLU A 47 6.75 5.49 -8.09
CA GLU A 47 7.23 6.10 -6.85
C GLU A 47 6.98 7.60 -6.93
N LEU A 48 6.16 8.14 -6.04
CA LEU A 48 5.82 9.55 -6.01
C LEU A 48 6.15 10.11 -4.63
N LEU A 49 6.97 11.15 -4.59
CA LEU A 49 7.11 11.99 -3.41
C LEU A 49 6.04 13.09 -3.47
N VAL A 50 5.27 13.21 -2.41
CA VAL A 50 4.15 14.15 -2.31
C VAL A 50 4.53 15.27 -1.37
N ARG A 51 4.43 16.52 -1.86
CA ARG A 51 4.73 17.70 -1.09
C ARG A 51 3.68 17.93 0.00
N THR A 52 4.13 18.22 1.20
CA THR A 52 3.30 18.72 2.29
C THR A 52 3.81 20.08 2.77
N GLU A 53 2.87 20.98 3.07
CA GLU A 53 3.20 22.29 3.65
C GLU A 53 3.43 22.20 5.17
N ARG A 54 3.06 21.08 5.78
CA ARG A 54 3.27 20.84 7.20
C ARG A 54 4.69 20.35 7.47
N ALA A 55 5.37 21.00 8.43
CA ALA A 55 6.65 20.50 8.91
C ALA A 55 6.51 19.06 9.40
N LEU A 56 7.40 18.20 8.94
CA LEU A 56 7.48 16.81 9.41
C LEU A 56 7.81 16.85 10.91
N ASN A 57 6.94 16.28 11.75
CA ASN A 57 7.23 16.16 13.17
C ASN A 57 8.47 15.27 13.37
N THR A 58 9.48 15.80 14.07
CA THR A 58 10.75 15.11 14.33
C THR A 58 10.59 13.77 15.06
N ASP A 59 9.50 13.56 15.81
CA ASP A 59 9.20 12.30 16.49
C ASP A 59 8.71 11.20 15.54
N SER A 60 8.26 11.56 14.34
CA SER A 60 7.84 10.63 13.28
C SER A 60 8.99 10.15 12.38
N VAL A 61 10.20 10.71 12.54
CA VAL A 61 11.39 10.47 11.70
C VAL A 61 12.15 9.20 12.15
N ARG A 62 11.46 8.17 12.64
CA ARG A 62 12.11 6.90 12.90
C ARG A 62 11.96 5.98 11.69
N VAL A 63 13.12 5.81 11.01
CA VAL A 63 13.46 4.76 10.03
C VAL A 63 12.91 4.96 8.60
N HIS A 64 13.82 5.28 7.68
CA HIS A 64 13.69 5.26 6.20
C HIS A 64 12.63 6.14 5.52
N ARG A 65 12.06 7.13 6.19
CA ARG A 65 11.17 8.12 5.56
C ARG A 65 11.97 9.06 4.64
N PRO A 66 11.35 9.54 3.55
CA PRO A 66 11.95 10.56 2.70
C PRO A 66 12.44 11.74 3.54
N ARG A 67 13.62 12.26 3.24
CA ARG A 67 14.16 13.42 3.96
C ARG A 67 13.22 14.61 3.78
N GLU A 68 13.10 15.46 4.77
CA GLU A 68 12.26 16.67 4.72
C GLU A 68 12.50 17.50 3.46
N GLN A 69 13.75 17.59 3.02
CA GLN A 69 14.15 18.29 1.79
C GLN A 69 13.62 17.62 0.52
N ASP A 70 13.47 16.30 0.51
CA ASP A 70 12.96 15.53 -0.63
C ASP A 70 11.43 15.68 -0.70
N VAL A 71 10.74 15.63 0.43
CA VAL A 71 9.29 15.88 0.52
C VAL A 71 8.94 17.31 0.10
N ALA A 72 9.74 18.30 0.49
CA ALA A 72 9.53 19.69 0.07
C ALA A 72 9.63 19.88 -1.45
N ARG A 73 10.38 19.02 -2.15
CA ARG A 73 10.51 19.00 -3.62
C ARG A 73 9.49 18.09 -4.31
N GLY A 74 8.66 17.39 -3.55
CA GLY A 74 7.62 16.51 -4.05
C GLY A 74 6.58 17.25 -4.90
N ILE A 75 5.80 16.49 -5.63
CA ILE A 75 4.67 17.01 -6.44
C ILE A 75 3.48 17.34 -5.53
N ALA A 76 2.60 18.22 -5.98
CA ALA A 76 1.39 18.53 -5.23
C ALA A 76 0.49 17.28 -5.09
N PRO A 77 -0.26 17.11 -3.97
CA PRO A 77 -1.12 15.93 -3.79
C PRO A 77 -2.09 15.69 -4.94
N ALA A 78 -2.73 16.74 -5.45
CA ALA A 78 -3.64 16.65 -6.60
C ALA A 78 -2.93 16.16 -7.87
N ASP A 79 -1.70 16.59 -8.10
CA ASP A 79 -0.91 16.20 -9.29
C ASP A 79 -0.41 14.75 -9.19
N ALA A 80 -0.25 14.21 -7.97
CA ALA A 80 0.11 12.82 -7.74
C ALA A 80 -1.01 11.84 -8.12
N MET A 81 -2.26 12.27 -8.05
CA MET A 81 -3.42 11.38 -8.25
C MET A 81 -3.53 10.91 -9.69
N ARG A 82 -3.25 11.75 -10.67
CA ARG A 82 -3.36 11.37 -12.07
C ARG A 82 -2.44 10.21 -12.46
N PRO A 83 -1.10 10.30 -12.26
CA PRO A 83 -0.22 9.19 -12.59
C PRO A 83 -0.52 7.92 -11.76
N LEU A 84 -0.99 8.07 -10.52
CA LEU A 84 -1.42 6.94 -9.70
C LEU A 84 -2.64 6.24 -10.33
N LEU A 85 -3.67 6.97 -10.71
CA LEU A 85 -4.88 6.42 -11.32
C LEU A 85 -4.59 5.76 -12.67
N GLU A 86 -3.73 6.36 -13.50
CA GLU A 86 -3.28 5.79 -14.76
C GLU A 86 -2.51 4.48 -14.55
N PHE A 87 -1.69 4.41 -13.50
CA PHE A 87 -0.94 3.22 -13.14
C PHE A 87 -1.83 2.08 -12.63
N ILE A 88 -2.76 2.39 -11.74
CA ILE A 88 -3.72 1.43 -11.18
C ILE A 88 -4.66 0.90 -12.30
N GLY A 89 -5.25 1.79 -13.08
CA GLY A 89 -6.27 1.45 -14.05
C GLY A 89 -7.46 0.74 -13.41
N SER A 90 -7.89 -0.38 -13.98
CA SER A 90 -9.00 -1.20 -13.46
C SER A 90 -8.52 -2.38 -12.57
N ARG A 91 -7.22 -2.49 -12.28
CA ARG A 91 -6.63 -3.62 -11.56
C ARG A 91 -7.04 -3.63 -10.09
N PRO A 92 -7.27 -4.83 -9.50
CA PRO A 92 -7.40 -4.97 -8.07
C PRO A 92 -6.14 -4.46 -7.34
N LEU A 93 -6.34 -3.95 -6.12
CA LEU A 93 -5.29 -3.45 -5.25
C LEU A 93 -4.93 -4.50 -4.21
N VAL A 94 -3.65 -4.63 -3.91
CA VAL A 94 -3.09 -5.52 -2.88
C VAL A 94 -2.27 -4.68 -1.92
N GLY A 95 -2.38 -4.90 -0.63
CA GLY A 95 -1.59 -4.21 0.38
C GLY A 95 -1.77 -4.78 1.78
N ASP A 96 -0.93 -4.31 2.69
CA ASP A 96 -1.08 -4.55 4.12
C ASP A 96 -1.67 -3.28 4.74
N TYR A 97 -2.74 -3.41 5.51
CA TYR A 97 -3.52 -2.27 6.02
C TYR A 97 -4.07 -1.35 4.91
N LEU A 98 -4.35 -1.94 3.75
CA LEU A 98 -4.70 -1.28 2.49
C LEU A 98 -5.90 -0.33 2.58
N GLU A 99 -6.86 -0.61 3.47
CA GLU A 99 -8.02 0.28 3.66
C GLU A 99 -7.61 1.69 4.10
N PHE A 100 -6.55 1.80 4.89
CA PHE A 100 -5.99 3.09 5.29
C PHE A 100 -5.41 3.84 4.09
N ASP A 101 -4.57 3.17 3.28
CA ASP A 101 -3.96 3.78 2.09
C ASP A 101 -5.01 4.24 1.10
N VAL A 102 -6.00 3.37 0.83
CA VAL A 102 -7.12 3.69 -0.04
C VAL A 102 -7.94 4.87 0.52
N ALA A 103 -8.13 4.97 1.83
CA ALA A 103 -8.83 6.09 2.44
C ALA A 103 -8.04 7.39 2.29
N MET A 104 -6.72 7.36 2.48
CA MET A 104 -5.83 8.51 2.28
C MET A 104 -5.85 8.98 0.82
N VAL A 105 -5.70 8.06 -0.13
CA VAL A 105 -5.78 8.36 -1.57
C VAL A 105 -7.17 8.90 -1.95
N ASN A 106 -8.24 8.30 -1.44
CA ASN A 106 -9.61 8.75 -1.72
C ASN A 106 -9.90 10.16 -1.21
N ARG A 107 -9.26 10.58 -0.13
CA ARG A 107 -9.37 11.96 0.36
C ARG A 107 -8.87 12.96 -0.68
N GLU A 108 -7.80 12.62 -1.40
CA GLU A 108 -7.22 13.46 -2.45
C GLU A 108 -8.00 13.36 -3.78
N ILE A 109 -8.53 12.18 -4.11
CA ILE A 109 -9.24 11.94 -5.38
C ILE A 109 -10.66 12.52 -5.38
N ARG A 110 -11.40 12.36 -4.29
CA ARG A 110 -12.83 12.75 -4.24
C ARG A 110 -13.10 14.20 -4.57
N PRO A 111 -12.32 15.18 -4.11
CA PRO A 111 -12.50 16.57 -4.52
C PRO A 111 -12.26 16.82 -6.01
N LEU A 112 -11.43 15.98 -6.65
CA LEU A 112 -11.05 16.12 -8.06
C LEU A 112 -12.06 15.45 -9.02
N LEU A 113 -12.55 14.27 -8.65
CA LEU A 113 -13.34 13.41 -9.53
C LEU A 113 -14.77 13.14 -9.04
N GLY A 114 -15.11 13.52 -7.82
CA GLY A 114 -16.41 13.22 -7.19
C GLY A 114 -16.60 11.76 -6.76
N VAL A 115 -15.65 10.89 -7.09
CA VAL A 115 -15.66 9.45 -6.79
C VAL A 115 -14.33 9.01 -6.18
N GLY A 116 -14.32 7.88 -5.49
CA GLY A 116 -13.08 7.27 -4.98
C GLY A 116 -12.70 6.03 -5.79
N LEU A 117 -11.61 5.40 -5.37
CA LEU A 117 -11.15 4.11 -5.90
C LEU A 117 -12.23 3.04 -5.67
N SER A 118 -12.65 2.37 -6.74
CA SER A 118 -13.67 1.34 -6.76
C SER A 118 -13.11 -0.06 -7.01
N GLN A 119 -11.79 -0.18 -7.17
CA GLN A 119 -11.10 -1.44 -7.42
C GLN A 119 -11.30 -2.40 -6.24
N GLN A 120 -11.32 -3.70 -6.55
CA GLN A 120 -11.28 -4.73 -5.53
C GLN A 120 -10.03 -4.55 -4.68
N LYS A 121 -10.16 -4.73 -3.38
CA LYS A 121 -9.07 -4.63 -2.40
C LYS A 121 -8.77 -6.01 -1.85
N ILE A 122 -7.50 -6.37 -1.82
CA ILE A 122 -6.98 -7.63 -1.32
C ILE A 122 -6.05 -7.29 -0.15
N GLU A 123 -6.54 -7.58 1.07
CA GLU A 123 -5.81 -7.33 2.30
C GLU A 123 -4.91 -8.54 2.62
N VAL A 124 -3.61 -8.31 2.69
CA VAL A 124 -2.61 -9.38 2.89
C VAL A 124 -2.79 -10.05 4.25
N SER A 125 -3.00 -9.29 5.30
CA SER A 125 -3.19 -9.83 6.65
C SER A 125 -4.44 -10.71 6.76
N SER A 126 -5.53 -10.35 6.10
CA SER A 126 -6.75 -11.16 6.05
C SER A 126 -6.55 -12.47 5.29
N ASN A 127 -5.88 -12.41 4.14
CA ASN A 127 -5.58 -13.63 3.36
C ASN A 127 -4.66 -14.58 4.14
N TYR A 128 -3.67 -14.02 4.86
CA TYR A 128 -2.81 -14.81 5.72
C TYR A 128 -3.59 -15.46 6.88
N HIS A 129 -4.48 -14.71 7.51
CA HIS A 129 -5.35 -15.23 8.57
C HIS A 129 -6.16 -16.43 8.08
N ASP A 130 -6.80 -16.29 6.91
CA ASP A 130 -7.61 -17.36 6.33
C ASP A 130 -6.78 -18.58 5.96
N PHE A 131 -5.61 -18.37 5.36
CA PHE A 131 -4.65 -19.43 5.06
C PHE A 131 -4.26 -20.21 6.32
N LYS A 132 -3.90 -19.52 7.39
CA LYS A 132 -3.54 -20.15 8.68
C LYS A 132 -4.71 -20.90 9.30
N ASN A 133 -5.91 -20.35 9.24
CA ASN A 133 -7.10 -21.00 9.77
C ASN A 133 -7.46 -22.27 8.99
N HIS A 134 -7.27 -22.29 7.68
CA HIS A 134 -7.48 -23.51 6.88
C HIS A 134 -6.50 -24.64 7.23
N GLN A 135 -5.31 -24.31 7.65
CA GLN A 135 -4.31 -25.28 8.10
C GLN A 135 -4.58 -25.85 9.50
N ARG A 136 -5.38 -25.15 10.33
CA ARG A 136 -5.68 -25.57 11.70
C ARG A 136 -6.86 -26.55 11.76
N PRO A 137 -6.82 -27.53 12.66
CA PRO A 137 -7.99 -28.33 13.00
C PRO A 137 -9.15 -27.44 13.45
N LEU A 138 -10.39 -27.88 13.23
CA LEU A 138 -11.60 -27.08 13.51
C LEU A 138 -11.66 -26.57 14.97
N HIS A 139 -11.19 -27.34 15.93
CA HIS A 139 -11.21 -26.98 17.35
C HIS A 139 -10.16 -25.94 17.74
N GLU A 140 -9.15 -25.67 16.88
CA GLU A 140 -8.09 -24.68 17.11
C GLU A 140 -8.32 -23.38 16.33
N ARG A 141 -9.36 -23.28 15.49
CA ARG A 141 -9.60 -22.12 14.64
C ARG A 141 -10.00 -20.86 15.40
N SER A 142 -10.39 -20.98 16.67
CA SER A 142 -10.70 -19.83 17.53
C SER A 142 -9.44 -19.21 18.18
N GLY A 143 -8.28 -19.80 17.99
CA GLY A 143 -7.02 -19.27 18.53
C GLY A 143 -6.55 -18.01 17.79
N SER A 144 -5.93 -17.08 18.53
CA SER A 144 -5.34 -15.88 17.92
C SER A 144 -4.24 -16.24 16.92
N ILE A 145 -4.19 -15.50 15.81
CA ILE A 145 -3.12 -15.56 14.82
C ILE A 145 -2.39 -14.23 14.87
N ASP A 146 -1.06 -14.29 14.93
CA ASP A 146 -0.25 -13.06 14.88
C ASP A 146 -0.20 -12.54 13.44
N LEU A 147 -0.89 -11.43 13.21
CA LEU A 147 -1.00 -10.78 11.90
C LEU A 147 0.04 -9.68 11.68
N ARG A 148 1.01 -9.52 12.60
CA ARG A 148 2.06 -8.53 12.40
C ARG A 148 2.86 -8.83 11.14
N PHE A 149 3.12 -7.79 10.39
CA PHE A 149 3.88 -7.84 9.13
C PHE A 149 5.19 -8.64 9.27
N ALA A 150 5.97 -8.36 10.32
CA ALA A 150 7.22 -9.08 10.59
C ALA A 150 7.03 -10.59 10.80
N THR A 151 5.95 -11.00 11.46
CA THR A 151 5.61 -12.42 11.68
C THR A 151 5.27 -13.12 10.37
N ILE A 152 4.43 -12.46 9.55
CA ILE A 152 4.05 -12.97 8.24
C ILE A 152 5.30 -13.12 7.35
N MET A 153 6.20 -12.13 7.36
CA MET A 153 7.45 -12.16 6.59
C MET A 153 8.38 -13.29 6.99
N SER A 154 8.56 -13.47 8.30
CA SER A 154 9.46 -14.51 8.82
C SER A 154 8.98 -15.92 8.46
N GLU A 155 7.68 -16.14 8.45
CA GLU A 155 7.10 -17.45 8.15
C GLU A 155 7.27 -17.86 6.68
N PHE A 156 7.13 -16.90 5.76
CA PHE A 156 7.35 -17.19 4.34
C PHE A 156 8.83 -17.18 3.92
N VAL A 157 9.77 -17.09 4.88
CA VAL A 157 11.22 -17.04 4.62
C VAL A 157 11.57 -15.93 3.61
N LEU A 158 10.76 -14.88 3.58
CA LEU A 158 11.01 -13.74 2.71
C LEU A 158 12.11 -12.87 3.33
N ARG A 159 13.08 -12.46 2.52
CA ARG A 159 14.13 -11.57 2.99
C ARG A 159 13.49 -10.27 3.46
N GLN A 160 13.65 -9.97 4.73
CA GLN A 160 13.31 -8.68 5.28
C GLN A 160 14.22 -7.63 4.60
N ARG A 161 13.65 -6.83 3.73
CA ARG A 161 14.24 -5.56 3.31
C ARG A 161 13.85 -4.50 4.32
N ASP A 162 14.57 -3.38 4.32
CA ASP A 162 14.32 -2.33 5.30
C ASP A 162 12.84 -1.96 5.33
N ALA A 163 12.20 -2.19 6.47
CA ALA A 163 10.81 -1.84 6.70
C ALA A 163 10.64 -0.32 6.65
N HIS A 164 9.44 0.16 6.25
CA HIS A 164 9.09 1.59 6.10
C HIS A 164 9.69 2.31 4.86
N ASP A 165 10.01 1.55 3.83
CA ASP A 165 10.16 2.06 2.48
C ASP A 165 8.90 1.61 1.71
N ALA A 166 8.05 2.54 1.31
CA ALA A 166 6.76 2.27 0.67
C ALA A 166 6.88 1.29 -0.51
N LEU A 167 7.97 1.39 -1.30
CA LEU A 167 8.23 0.44 -2.38
C LEU A 167 8.52 -0.96 -1.84
N ASN A 168 9.34 -1.09 -0.80
CA ASN A 168 9.66 -2.39 -0.21
C ASN A 168 8.41 -3.02 0.41
N ASP A 169 7.57 -2.24 1.07
CA ASP A 169 6.34 -2.73 1.70
C ASP A 169 5.31 -3.14 0.64
N ALA A 170 5.16 -2.38 -0.45
CA ALA A 170 4.35 -2.76 -1.60
C ALA A 170 4.87 -4.03 -2.29
N VAL A 171 6.19 -4.15 -2.51
CA VAL A 171 6.84 -5.35 -3.05
C VAL A 171 6.59 -6.55 -2.14
N MET A 172 6.70 -6.37 -0.84
CA MET A 172 6.52 -7.43 0.13
C MET A 172 5.06 -7.88 0.24
N ALA A 173 4.11 -6.98 0.12
CA ALA A 173 2.69 -7.31 0.03
C ALA A 173 2.38 -8.15 -1.22
N ALA A 174 3.02 -7.82 -2.34
CA ALA A 174 2.83 -8.49 -3.62
C ALA A 174 3.35 -9.93 -3.68
N VAL A 175 4.46 -10.23 -3.01
CA VAL A 175 5.08 -11.58 -3.02
C VAL A 175 4.21 -12.64 -2.32
N ARG A 176 3.12 -12.23 -1.66
CA ARG A 176 2.23 -13.08 -0.86
C ARG A 176 0.87 -13.37 -1.50
N SER A 177 0.54 -12.66 -2.56
CA SER A 177 -0.73 -12.83 -3.29
C SER A 177 -0.61 -13.93 -4.34
#